data_c0ad46c2e0eb1559e938e085da3f4fbc
#
_entry.id   c0ad46c2e0eb1559e938e085da3f4fbc
#
_cell.length_a   1.000
_cell.length_b   1.000
_cell.length_c   1.000
_cell.angle_alpha   90.00
_cell.angle_beta   90.00
_cell.angle_gamma   90.00
#
_symmetry.space_group_name_H-M   'P 1'
#
loop_
_entity.id
_entity.type
_entity.pdbx_description
1 polymer ?
#
loop_
_entity_poly.entity_id
_entity_poly.type
_entity_poly.pdbx_seq_one_letter_code
_entity_poly.pdbx_strand_id
1 'polypeptide(L)'
;MNGKKLSRLAVIGVVLALASCERPPVPYSEQIASWRAERDRFMRDSSDSPIPKDKRAAFEGLAYFPIDPAYHTAAVLTPVTGGPTLDMPTSTGQLRKMRRVGTLSFSLKGQPLTLGAFVEADQNDVRRLFVPFGDLTNGTETYPGGRYLDLDRTATGIYEVDFNRAYHPFCFFNSSYDCPYPPAENRLKTPIRAGEKLPVANR
;
A
#
# COMPACT_ATOMS: atom_id res chain seq x y z
N MET A 1 30.42 78.62 -24.04
CA MET A 1 29.34 78.10 -23.10
C MET A 1 28.99 76.73 -23.63
N ASN A 2 29.49 75.66 -22.95
CA ASN A 2 29.45 74.31 -23.43
C ASN A 2 28.23 73.55 -22.82
N GLY A 3 27.26 73.20 -23.66
CA GLY A 3 26.14 72.33 -23.29
C GLY A 3 26.48 70.87 -23.40
N LYS A 4 26.63 70.16 -22.29
CA LYS A 4 26.83 68.69 -22.28
C LYS A 4 25.46 68.00 -22.49
N LYS A 5 25.35 67.27 -23.61
CA LYS A 5 24.22 66.34 -23.85
C LYS A 5 24.44 65.05 -23.05
N LEU A 6 23.61 64.77 -22.08
CA LEU A 6 23.52 63.46 -21.40
C LEU A 6 22.76 62.49 -22.32
N SER A 7 23.45 61.48 -22.77
CA SER A 7 22.84 60.33 -23.46
C SER A 7 22.26 59.35 -22.40
N ARG A 8 20.95 59.09 -22.42
CA ARG A 8 20.29 58.11 -21.59
C ARG A 8 20.35 56.76 -22.30
N LEU A 9 21.19 55.87 -21.82
CA LEU A 9 21.15 54.46 -22.22
C LEU A 9 19.93 53.80 -21.54
N ALA A 10 18.99 53.35 -22.35
CA ALA A 10 17.90 52.51 -21.89
C ALA A 10 18.41 51.04 -21.86
N VAL A 11 18.52 50.47 -20.65
CA VAL A 11 18.82 49.08 -20.46
C VAL A 11 17.49 48.31 -20.58
N ILE A 12 17.30 47.61 -21.69
CA ILE A 12 16.14 46.69 -21.87
C ILE A 12 16.51 45.37 -21.20
N GLY A 13 15.98 45.16 -20.00
CA GLY A 13 16.07 43.88 -19.31
C GLY A 13 15.17 42.84 -19.99
N VAL A 14 15.77 41.85 -20.64
CA VAL A 14 15.06 40.67 -21.15
C VAL A 14 14.76 39.74 -19.97
N VAL A 15 13.52 39.71 -19.52
CA VAL A 15 13.04 38.70 -18.52
C VAL A 15 12.78 37.41 -19.29
N LEU A 16 13.71 36.44 -19.20
CA LEU A 16 13.45 35.06 -19.62
C LEU A 16 12.45 34.42 -18.63
N ALA A 17 11.21 34.29 -19.03
CA ALA A 17 10.23 33.47 -18.33
C ALA A 17 10.59 31.99 -18.55
N LEU A 18 11.20 31.35 -17.56
CA LEU A 18 11.37 29.89 -17.52
C LEU A 18 9.99 29.28 -17.30
N ALA A 19 9.33 28.89 -18.38
CA ALA A 19 8.13 28.06 -18.30
C ALA A 19 8.54 26.67 -17.77
N SER A 20 8.36 26.45 -16.47
CA SER A 20 8.47 25.12 -15.87
C SER A 20 7.33 24.29 -16.43
N CYS A 21 7.63 23.37 -17.36
CA CYS A 21 6.68 22.35 -17.80
C CYS A 21 6.53 21.31 -16.69
N GLU A 22 5.71 21.57 -15.67
CA GLU A 22 5.27 20.54 -14.74
C GLU A 22 4.44 19.52 -15.54
N ARG A 23 4.89 18.27 -15.55
CA ARG A 23 4.07 17.18 -16.09
C ARG A 23 2.81 17.06 -15.24
N PRO A 24 1.62 16.91 -15.85
CA PRO A 24 0.42 16.66 -15.08
C PRO A 24 0.61 15.40 -14.22
N PRO A 25 0.03 15.38 -13.01
CA PRO A 25 0.12 14.20 -12.14
C PRO A 25 -0.48 12.98 -12.85
N VAL A 26 0.19 11.82 -12.70
CA VAL A 26 -0.28 10.56 -13.27
C VAL A 26 -1.65 10.22 -12.67
N PRO A 27 -2.68 9.90 -13.49
CA PRO A 27 -4.00 9.53 -13.00
C PRO A 27 -3.93 8.36 -12.02
N TYR A 28 -4.77 8.37 -10.98
CA TYR A 28 -4.77 7.34 -9.93
C TYR A 28 -4.90 5.91 -10.49
N SER A 29 -5.80 5.70 -11.47
CA SER A 29 -5.97 4.40 -12.12
C SER A 29 -4.71 3.90 -12.80
N GLU A 30 -3.93 4.79 -13.41
CA GLU A 30 -2.65 4.45 -14.04
C GLU A 30 -1.57 4.12 -13.00
N GLN A 31 -1.56 4.84 -11.85
CA GLN A 31 -0.66 4.52 -10.74
C GLN A 31 -0.92 3.11 -10.20
N ILE A 32 -2.20 2.73 -10.00
CA ILE A 32 -2.56 1.39 -9.53
C ILE A 32 -2.28 0.33 -10.60
N ALA A 33 -2.55 0.61 -11.87
CA ALA A 33 -2.24 -0.31 -12.97
C ALA A 33 -0.73 -0.58 -13.07
N SER A 34 0.09 0.46 -12.94
CA SER A 34 1.56 0.34 -12.92
C SER A 34 2.03 -0.50 -11.73
N TRP A 35 1.53 -0.21 -10.53
CA TRP A 35 1.86 -0.99 -9.33
C TRP A 35 1.48 -2.47 -9.48
N ARG A 36 0.30 -2.80 -10.06
CA ARG A 36 -0.12 -4.18 -10.33
C ARG A 36 0.82 -4.88 -11.32
N ALA A 37 1.21 -4.17 -12.39
CA ALA A 37 2.16 -4.70 -13.37
C ALA A 37 3.57 -4.95 -12.78
N GLU A 38 4.01 -4.10 -11.85
CA GLU A 38 5.27 -4.31 -11.11
C GLU A 38 5.17 -5.54 -10.19
N ARG A 39 4.03 -5.70 -9.53
CA ARG A 39 3.79 -6.85 -8.67
C ARG A 39 3.73 -8.15 -9.48
N ASP A 40 3.07 -8.16 -10.64
CA ASP A 40 3.06 -9.32 -11.54
C ASP A 40 4.46 -9.68 -12.03
N ARG A 41 5.30 -8.67 -12.35
CA ARG A 41 6.73 -8.90 -12.68
C ARG A 41 7.49 -9.48 -11.51
N PHE A 42 7.31 -8.93 -10.31
CA PHE A 42 7.94 -9.50 -9.11
C PHE A 42 7.55 -10.97 -8.93
N MET A 43 6.27 -11.31 -9.04
CA MET A 43 5.78 -12.68 -8.86
C MET A 43 6.35 -13.63 -9.92
N ARG A 44 6.59 -13.17 -11.15
CA ARG A 44 7.12 -13.97 -12.25
C ARG A 44 8.65 -14.11 -12.19
N ASP A 45 9.35 -12.97 -11.97
CA ASP A 45 10.77 -12.84 -12.33
C ASP A 45 11.71 -12.77 -11.12
N SER A 46 11.21 -12.35 -9.94
CA SER A 46 12.07 -12.14 -8.76
C SER A 46 12.60 -13.46 -8.19
N SER A 47 13.86 -13.46 -7.70
CA SER A 47 14.40 -14.54 -6.88
C SER A 47 13.56 -14.78 -5.62
N ASP A 48 12.97 -13.72 -5.07
CA ASP A 48 12.22 -13.69 -3.81
C ASP A 48 10.71 -13.96 -4.01
N SER A 49 10.30 -14.28 -5.25
CA SER A 49 8.91 -14.64 -5.54
C SER A 49 8.49 -15.89 -4.76
N PRO A 50 7.30 -15.87 -4.14
CA PRO A 50 6.75 -17.05 -3.47
C PRO A 50 6.33 -18.16 -4.46
N ILE A 51 6.15 -17.84 -5.75
CA ILE A 51 5.80 -18.84 -6.76
C ILE A 51 7.02 -19.74 -7.01
N PRO A 52 6.89 -21.06 -6.83
CA PRO A 52 7.96 -22.01 -7.14
C PRO A 52 8.46 -21.84 -8.58
N LYS A 53 9.78 -21.95 -8.79
CA LYS A 53 10.42 -21.68 -10.09
C LYS A 53 9.81 -22.48 -11.25
N ASP A 54 9.46 -23.72 -11.00
CA ASP A 54 8.82 -24.63 -11.96
C ASP A 54 7.40 -24.23 -12.35
N LYS A 55 6.73 -23.41 -11.52
CA LYS A 55 5.37 -22.92 -11.76
C LYS A 55 5.31 -21.51 -12.37
N ARG A 56 6.43 -20.78 -12.40
CA ARG A 56 6.47 -19.37 -12.86
C ARG A 56 6.15 -19.21 -14.34
N ALA A 57 6.55 -20.17 -15.17
CA ALA A 57 6.26 -20.14 -16.61
C ALA A 57 4.76 -20.20 -16.93
N ALA A 58 3.96 -20.81 -16.05
CA ALA A 58 2.51 -20.89 -16.17
C ALA A 58 1.78 -19.75 -15.43
N PHE A 59 2.50 -18.81 -14.83
CA PHE A 59 1.89 -17.70 -14.13
C PHE A 59 1.37 -16.63 -15.11
N GLU A 60 0.05 -16.51 -15.22
CA GLU A 60 -0.62 -15.58 -16.14
C GLU A 60 -0.81 -14.17 -15.55
N GLY A 61 -0.57 -13.99 -14.25
CA GLY A 61 -0.77 -12.74 -13.52
C GLY A 61 -1.66 -12.93 -12.30
N LEU A 62 -1.69 -11.93 -11.43
CA LEU A 62 -2.54 -11.91 -10.25
C LEU A 62 -3.97 -11.48 -10.62
N ALA A 63 -4.95 -12.07 -9.96
CA ALA A 63 -6.34 -11.64 -10.12
C ALA A 63 -6.64 -10.47 -9.18
N TYR A 64 -7.32 -9.45 -9.70
CA TYR A 64 -7.68 -8.24 -8.95
C TYR A 64 -9.16 -7.90 -9.08
N PHE A 65 -9.72 -7.25 -8.07
CA PHE A 65 -10.95 -6.49 -8.23
C PHE A 65 -10.73 -5.29 -9.16
N PRO A 66 -11.79 -4.73 -9.78
CA PRO A 66 -11.68 -3.46 -10.51
C PRO A 66 -11.06 -2.36 -9.63
N ILE A 67 -10.31 -1.44 -10.26
CA ILE A 67 -9.77 -0.28 -9.54
C ILE A 67 -10.94 0.64 -9.18
N ASP A 68 -11.10 0.91 -7.88
CA ASP A 68 -12.14 1.80 -7.36
C ASP A 68 -11.49 2.81 -6.39
N PRO A 69 -11.38 4.10 -6.77
CA PRO A 69 -10.82 5.14 -5.92
C PRO A 69 -11.54 5.30 -4.57
N ALA A 70 -12.81 4.87 -4.46
CA ALA A 70 -13.53 4.89 -3.20
C ALA A 70 -12.98 3.94 -2.13
N TYR A 71 -12.01 3.09 -2.49
CA TYR A 71 -11.25 2.25 -1.56
C TYR A 71 -9.86 2.83 -1.20
N HIS A 72 -9.60 4.08 -1.55
CA HIS A 72 -8.41 4.83 -1.17
C HIS A 72 -8.79 6.00 -0.28
N THR A 73 -8.20 6.07 0.92
CA THR A 73 -8.55 7.10 1.92
C THR A 73 -7.36 7.43 2.82
N ALA A 74 -7.34 8.66 3.33
CA ALA A 74 -6.40 9.06 4.36
C ALA A 74 -6.80 8.45 5.72
N ALA A 75 -5.80 8.08 6.51
CA ALA A 75 -5.97 7.54 7.86
C ALA A 75 -5.15 8.34 8.87
N VAL A 76 -5.71 8.54 10.05
CA VAL A 76 -5.01 9.12 11.19
C VAL A 76 -4.49 7.98 12.07
N LEU A 77 -3.17 7.93 12.28
CA LEU A 77 -2.57 7.01 13.23
C LEU A 77 -2.65 7.59 14.64
N THR A 78 -3.36 6.92 15.54
CA THR A 78 -3.27 7.16 16.98
C THR A 78 -2.19 6.22 17.55
N PRO A 79 -1.02 6.74 17.91
CA PRO A 79 0.08 5.89 18.36
C PRO A 79 -0.18 5.30 19.75
N VAL A 80 0.39 4.12 20.00
CA VAL A 80 0.43 3.51 21.34
C VAL A 80 1.84 3.64 21.87
N THR A 81 2.00 4.42 22.96
CA THR A 81 3.31 4.58 23.64
C THR A 81 3.71 3.26 24.30
N GLY A 82 4.93 2.79 24.03
CA GLY A 82 5.40 1.53 24.56
C GLY A 82 4.60 0.31 24.06
N GLY A 83 4.12 0.38 22.82
CA GLY A 83 3.17 -0.56 22.25
C GLY A 83 3.44 -2.01 22.61
N PRO A 84 2.43 -2.78 23.04
CA PRO A 84 2.61 -4.15 23.48
C PRO A 84 3.14 -5.01 22.33
N THR A 85 4.10 -5.87 22.64
CA THR A 85 4.44 -6.99 21.77
C THR A 85 3.36 -8.05 21.92
N LEU A 86 2.88 -8.54 20.80
CA LEU A 86 1.90 -9.61 20.75
C LEU A 86 2.42 -10.75 19.87
N ASP A 87 2.04 -11.94 20.22
CA ASP A 87 2.32 -13.15 19.46
C ASP A 87 1.18 -13.35 18.45
N MET A 88 1.43 -13.06 17.16
CA MET A 88 0.47 -13.31 16.08
C MET A 88 0.58 -14.76 15.61
N PRO A 89 -0.52 -15.54 15.63
CA PRO A 89 -0.54 -16.85 15.02
C PRO A 89 -0.23 -16.76 13.52
N THR A 90 0.48 -17.75 13.00
CA THR A 90 0.89 -17.77 11.59
C THR A 90 0.31 -18.98 10.85
N SER A 91 0.45 -18.98 9.53
CA SER A 91 -0.03 -20.04 8.62
C SER A 91 0.63 -21.40 8.86
N THR A 92 1.78 -21.46 9.52
CA THR A 92 2.50 -22.68 9.87
C THR A 92 2.22 -23.17 11.30
N GLY A 93 1.34 -22.46 12.03
CA GLY A 93 1.04 -22.74 13.43
C GLY A 93 2.07 -22.17 14.41
N GLN A 94 3.02 -21.37 13.95
CA GLN A 94 3.98 -20.66 14.80
C GLN A 94 3.40 -19.34 15.31
N LEU A 95 4.16 -18.67 16.16
CA LEU A 95 3.84 -17.34 16.69
C LEU A 95 4.91 -16.36 16.25
N ARG A 96 4.48 -15.26 15.60
CA ARG A 96 5.37 -14.17 15.20
C ARG A 96 5.24 -13.00 16.16
N LYS A 97 6.36 -12.56 16.71
CA LYS A 97 6.38 -11.42 17.63
C LYS A 97 6.26 -10.11 16.84
N MET A 98 5.12 -9.45 17.03
CA MET A 98 4.83 -8.17 16.40
C MET A 98 4.66 -7.09 17.46
N ARG A 99 5.14 -5.89 17.22
CA ARG A 99 4.90 -4.72 18.09
C ARG A 99 3.81 -3.86 17.48
N ARG A 100 2.78 -3.58 18.25
CA ARG A 100 1.72 -2.67 17.87
C ARG A 100 2.22 -1.22 17.91
N VAL A 101 2.11 -0.51 16.79
CA VAL A 101 2.50 0.90 16.67
C VAL A 101 1.35 1.83 17.05
N GLY A 102 0.13 1.45 16.70
CA GLY A 102 -1.06 2.27 16.95
C GLY A 102 -2.29 1.74 16.24
N THR A 103 -3.31 2.61 16.20
CA THR A 103 -4.58 2.37 15.50
C THR A 103 -4.74 3.40 14.39
N LEU A 104 -4.94 2.93 13.18
CA LEU A 104 -5.34 3.72 12.02
C LEU A 104 -6.86 3.91 12.06
N SER A 105 -7.33 5.15 12.07
CA SER A 105 -8.75 5.52 11.98
C SER A 105 -9.00 6.21 10.64
N PHE A 106 -10.00 5.75 9.90
CA PHE A 106 -10.34 6.26 8.57
C PHE A 106 -11.83 6.12 8.29
N SER A 107 -12.31 6.78 7.24
CA SER A 107 -13.66 6.59 6.72
C SER A 107 -13.59 5.95 5.35
N LEU A 108 -14.28 4.85 5.16
CA LEU A 108 -14.37 4.15 3.87
C LEU A 108 -15.83 4.14 3.41
N LYS A 109 -16.12 4.77 2.26
CA LYS A 109 -17.49 4.88 1.72
C LYS A 109 -18.50 5.40 2.76
N GLY A 110 -18.07 6.38 3.59
CA GLY A 110 -18.88 6.95 4.65
C GLY A 110 -18.96 6.15 5.94
N GLN A 111 -18.36 4.95 6.00
CA GLN A 111 -18.33 4.11 7.20
C GLN A 111 -17.03 4.34 7.97
N PRO A 112 -17.08 4.70 9.27
CA PRO A 112 -15.88 4.79 10.11
C PRO A 112 -15.33 3.38 10.40
N LEU A 113 -14.04 3.19 10.16
CA LEU A 113 -13.33 1.92 10.35
C LEU A 113 -12.00 2.17 11.06
N THR A 114 -11.49 1.13 11.70
CA THR A 114 -10.17 1.13 12.33
C THR A 114 -9.39 -0.13 11.99
N LEU A 115 -8.05 0.00 11.94
CA LEU A 115 -7.11 -1.11 11.81
C LEU A 115 -5.92 -0.90 12.74
N GLY A 116 -5.50 -1.91 13.46
CA GLY A 116 -4.23 -1.93 14.15
C GLY A 116 -3.08 -1.97 13.15
N ALA A 117 -2.03 -1.21 13.42
CA ALA A 117 -0.81 -1.14 12.62
C ALA A 117 0.36 -1.69 13.41
N PHE A 118 1.23 -2.46 12.77
CA PHE A 118 2.27 -3.24 13.40
C PHE A 118 3.62 -3.07 12.70
N VAL A 119 4.69 -3.43 13.42
CA VAL A 119 6.03 -3.67 12.88
C VAL A 119 6.56 -4.96 13.52
N GLU A 120 7.60 -5.55 12.96
CA GLU A 120 8.32 -6.64 13.65
C GLU A 120 8.80 -6.16 15.02
N ALA A 121 8.82 -7.04 16.02
CA ALA A 121 9.05 -6.63 17.42
C ALA A 121 10.42 -5.98 17.64
N ASP A 122 11.42 -6.34 16.84
CA ASP A 122 12.79 -5.84 16.87
C ASP A 122 13.00 -4.57 16.03
N GLN A 123 12.01 -4.15 15.23
CA GLN A 123 12.10 -2.96 14.43
C GLN A 123 11.78 -1.68 15.20
N ASN A 124 12.64 -0.67 15.07
CA ASN A 124 12.41 0.67 15.60
C ASN A 124 11.87 1.65 14.53
N ASP A 125 12.01 1.30 13.25
CA ASP A 125 11.53 2.14 12.12
C ASP A 125 10.03 1.95 11.91
N VAL A 126 9.28 3.02 12.13
CA VAL A 126 7.82 3.06 11.93
C VAL A 126 7.41 3.77 10.64
N ARG A 127 8.36 4.03 9.75
CA ARG A 127 8.05 4.65 8.45
C ARG A 127 7.26 3.73 7.54
N ARG A 128 7.40 2.41 7.73
CA ARG A 128 6.61 1.40 7.05
C ARG A 128 5.84 0.58 8.07
N LEU A 129 4.52 0.57 7.92
CA LEU A 129 3.61 -0.17 8.78
C LEU A 129 3.08 -1.40 8.07
N PHE A 130 3.06 -2.51 8.77
CA PHE A 130 2.39 -3.72 8.37
C PHE A 130 0.95 -3.73 8.93
N VAL A 131 -0.04 -3.87 8.04
CA VAL A 131 -1.46 -3.85 8.38
C VAL A 131 -2.14 -5.09 7.81
N PRO A 132 -2.06 -6.24 8.50
CA PRO A 132 -2.81 -7.42 8.11
C PRO A 132 -4.29 -7.21 8.45
N PHE A 133 -5.21 -7.57 7.53
CA PHE A 133 -6.63 -7.43 7.77
C PHE A 133 -7.45 -8.58 7.19
N GLY A 134 -8.57 -8.86 7.84
CA GLY A 134 -9.63 -9.72 7.33
C GLY A 134 -10.88 -8.89 7.04
N ASP A 135 -11.72 -9.38 6.14
CA ASP A 135 -13.00 -8.75 5.78
C ASP A 135 -14.04 -9.79 5.34
N LEU A 136 -15.24 -9.36 4.99
CA LEU A 136 -16.31 -10.28 4.63
C LEU A 136 -16.15 -10.99 3.27
N THR A 137 -15.09 -10.70 2.51
CA THR A 137 -14.77 -11.43 1.27
C THR A 137 -13.90 -12.67 1.51
N ASN A 138 -13.31 -12.80 2.72
CA ASN A 138 -12.40 -13.90 3.03
C ASN A 138 -13.08 -15.27 2.94
N GLY A 139 -12.42 -16.19 2.26
CA GLY A 139 -12.92 -17.55 2.05
C GLY A 139 -13.89 -17.71 0.88
N THR A 140 -14.36 -16.61 0.27
CA THR A 140 -15.26 -16.63 -0.89
C THR A 140 -14.66 -15.93 -2.12
N GLU A 141 -14.24 -14.69 -1.96
CA GLU A 141 -13.68 -13.86 -3.03
C GLU A 141 -12.17 -13.62 -2.83
N THR A 142 -11.67 -13.74 -1.60
CA THR A 142 -10.27 -13.56 -1.24
C THR A 142 -9.77 -14.69 -0.33
N TYR A 143 -8.45 -14.75 -0.12
CA TYR A 143 -7.83 -15.78 0.70
C TYR A 143 -8.42 -15.84 2.13
N PRO A 144 -8.77 -17.04 2.66
CA PRO A 144 -9.35 -17.18 4.00
C PRO A 144 -8.49 -16.60 5.12
N GLY A 145 -7.17 -16.63 4.97
CA GLY A 145 -6.19 -16.10 5.94
C GLY A 145 -6.08 -14.57 5.97
N GLY A 146 -6.88 -13.86 5.16
CA GLY A 146 -6.83 -12.40 5.08
C GLY A 146 -5.88 -11.87 4.02
N ARG A 147 -5.72 -10.55 4.00
CA ARG A 147 -4.84 -9.80 3.10
C ARG A 147 -4.01 -8.81 3.88
N TYR A 148 -3.01 -8.24 3.21
CA TYR A 148 -2.07 -7.31 3.81
C TYR A 148 -2.06 -5.96 3.09
N LEU A 149 -1.77 -4.92 3.85
CA LEU A 149 -1.34 -3.62 3.38
C LEU A 149 0.00 -3.28 4.01
N ASP A 150 0.91 -2.77 3.21
CA ASP A 150 2.12 -2.09 3.67
C ASP A 150 1.91 -0.59 3.46
N LEU A 151 1.99 0.20 4.52
CA LEU A 151 1.73 1.63 4.47
C LEU A 151 3.01 2.41 4.73
N ASP A 152 3.42 3.21 3.76
CA ASP A 152 4.52 4.15 3.93
C ASP A 152 4.00 5.47 4.51
N ARG A 153 4.74 6.02 5.48
CA ARG A 153 4.42 7.30 6.08
C ARG A 153 4.66 8.42 5.07
N THR A 154 3.67 9.29 4.88
CA THR A 154 3.81 10.48 4.05
C THR A 154 4.62 11.57 4.75
N ALA A 155 5.07 12.59 4.01
CA ALA A 155 5.77 13.75 4.57
C ALA A 155 4.92 14.52 5.59
N THR A 156 3.60 14.46 5.49
CA THR A 156 2.65 15.09 6.43
C THR A 156 2.42 14.26 7.69
N GLY A 157 2.91 13.01 7.75
CA GLY A 157 2.65 12.07 8.84
C GLY A 157 1.26 11.41 8.78
N ILE A 158 0.48 11.67 7.73
CA ILE A 158 -0.79 11.01 7.45
C ILE A 158 -0.49 9.75 6.64
N TYR A 159 -1.16 8.64 6.96
CA TYR A 159 -1.04 7.39 6.23
C TYR A 159 -2.15 7.27 5.18
N GLU A 160 -1.81 6.72 4.02
CA GLU A 160 -2.79 6.43 2.99
C GLU A 160 -3.17 4.95 3.04
N VAL A 161 -4.44 4.68 3.36
CA VAL A 161 -5.01 3.32 3.31
C VAL A 161 -5.62 3.12 1.94
N ASP A 162 -4.90 2.39 1.08
CA ASP A 162 -5.32 2.10 -0.28
C ASP A 162 -5.56 0.59 -0.45
N PHE A 163 -6.82 0.17 -0.32
CA PHE A 163 -7.18 -1.24 -0.47
C PHE A 163 -7.05 -1.74 -1.92
N ASN A 164 -6.91 -0.87 -2.94
CA ASN A 164 -6.57 -1.30 -4.30
C ASN A 164 -5.16 -1.92 -4.40
N ARG A 165 -4.34 -1.69 -3.35
CA ARG A 165 -3.01 -2.30 -3.17
C ARG A 165 -3.01 -3.45 -2.16
N ALA A 166 -4.18 -3.88 -1.66
CA ALA A 166 -4.26 -5.04 -0.77
C ALA A 166 -3.84 -6.32 -1.50
N TYR A 167 -3.02 -7.14 -0.83
CA TYR A 167 -2.43 -8.31 -1.44
C TYR A 167 -2.55 -9.57 -0.58
N HIS A 168 -2.54 -10.74 -1.22
CA HIS A 168 -2.48 -12.03 -0.54
C HIS A 168 -1.08 -12.27 0.04
N PRO A 169 -0.97 -12.85 1.25
CA PRO A 169 0.30 -13.24 1.83
C PRO A 169 1.00 -14.32 1.00
N PHE A 170 2.31 -14.44 1.12
CA PHE A 170 3.10 -15.40 0.36
C PHE A 170 2.70 -16.86 0.58
N CYS A 171 2.17 -17.19 1.77
CA CYS A 171 1.66 -18.53 2.08
C CYS A 171 0.42 -18.92 1.25
N PHE A 172 -0.27 -17.97 0.63
CA PHE A 172 -1.31 -18.25 -0.37
C PHE A 172 -0.74 -18.92 -1.62
N PHE A 173 0.47 -18.53 -2.04
CA PHE A 173 1.14 -19.06 -3.24
C PHE A 173 2.02 -20.28 -2.93
N ASN A 174 2.56 -20.33 -1.71
CA ASN A 174 3.47 -21.39 -1.29
C ASN A 174 3.39 -21.59 0.24
N SER A 175 2.90 -22.74 0.66
CA SER A 175 2.67 -23.08 2.07
C SER A 175 3.94 -23.18 2.93
N SER A 176 5.14 -23.12 2.32
CA SER A 176 6.41 -23.05 3.07
C SER A 176 6.65 -21.69 3.72
N TYR A 177 5.91 -20.65 3.29
CA TYR A 177 6.01 -19.33 3.91
C TYR A 177 5.20 -19.25 5.20
N ASP A 178 5.82 -18.68 6.21
CA ASP A 178 5.20 -18.42 7.51
C ASP A 178 4.61 -17.01 7.55
N CYS A 179 3.29 -16.89 7.50
CA CYS A 179 2.58 -15.62 7.35
C CYS A 179 1.66 -15.35 8.54
N PRO A 180 1.77 -14.18 9.22
CA PRO A 180 0.93 -13.88 10.37
C PRO A 180 -0.53 -13.63 9.96
N TYR A 181 -1.46 -14.18 10.72
CA TYR A 181 -2.88 -13.95 10.52
C TYR A 181 -3.31 -12.60 11.12
N PRO A 182 -4.28 -11.90 10.48
CA PRO A 182 -4.86 -10.70 11.05
C PRO A 182 -5.43 -10.94 12.45
N PRO A 183 -5.08 -10.09 13.44
CA PRO A 183 -5.66 -10.18 14.78
C PRO A 183 -7.17 -9.84 14.74
N ALA A 184 -7.89 -10.19 15.81
CA ALA A 184 -9.33 -10.03 15.88
C ALA A 184 -9.80 -8.58 15.62
N GLU A 185 -9.03 -7.59 16.10
CA GLU A 185 -9.31 -6.17 15.90
C GLU A 185 -9.19 -5.70 14.43
N ASN A 186 -8.44 -6.42 13.61
CA ASN A 186 -8.27 -6.14 12.18
C ASN A 186 -9.24 -6.94 11.29
N ARG A 187 -10.34 -7.43 11.86
CA ARG A 187 -11.40 -8.10 11.09
C ARG A 187 -12.55 -7.17 10.83
N LEU A 188 -12.54 -6.55 9.65
CA LEU A 188 -13.56 -5.60 9.19
C LEU A 188 -14.90 -6.32 8.98
N LYS A 189 -15.99 -5.69 9.42
CA LYS A 189 -17.38 -6.20 9.26
C LYS A 189 -18.03 -5.72 7.96
N THR A 190 -17.24 -5.40 6.96
CA THR A 190 -17.66 -4.93 5.65
C THR A 190 -16.84 -5.64 4.56
N PRO A 191 -17.41 -5.91 3.38
CA PRO A 191 -16.63 -6.51 2.29
C PRO A 191 -15.71 -5.47 1.63
N ILE A 192 -14.44 -5.81 1.47
CA ILE A 192 -13.44 -4.98 0.80
C ILE A 192 -13.16 -5.56 -0.59
N ARG A 193 -13.96 -5.15 -1.58
CA ARG A 193 -13.82 -5.58 -2.97
C ARG A 193 -12.84 -4.70 -3.75
N ALA A 194 -11.60 -4.63 -3.26
CA ALA A 194 -10.47 -3.95 -3.89
C ALA A 194 -9.18 -4.76 -3.66
N GLY A 195 -8.14 -4.55 -4.47
CA GLY A 195 -6.87 -5.29 -4.39
C GLY A 195 -6.94 -6.70 -4.99
N GLU A 196 -6.07 -7.59 -4.53
CA GLU A 196 -6.01 -8.98 -4.98
C GLU A 196 -7.26 -9.77 -4.57
N LYS A 197 -7.71 -10.63 -5.46
CA LYS A 197 -8.80 -11.60 -5.24
C LYS A 197 -8.37 -13.00 -5.68
N LEU A 198 -9.17 -13.99 -5.33
CA LEU A 198 -8.98 -15.35 -5.84
C LEU A 198 -9.15 -15.36 -7.37
N PRO A 199 -8.32 -16.14 -8.09
CA PRO A 199 -8.56 -16.41 -9.50
C PRO A 199 -9.96 -16.99 -9.69
N VAL A 200 -10.63 -16.59 -10.77
CA VAL A 200 -11.87 -17.27 -11.17
C VAL A 200 -11.49 -18.68 -11.57
N ALA A 201 -12.00 -19.69 -10.86
CA ALA A 201 -11.82 -21.07 -11.29
C ALA A 201 -12.43 -21.20 -12.70
N ASN A 202 -11.59 -21.49 -13.70
CA ASN A 202 -12.10 -21.88 -15.01
C ASN A 202 -12.93 -23.14 -14.79
N ARG A 203 -14.24 -23.01 -14.97
CA ARG A 203 -15.18 -24.15 -14.95
C ARG A 203 -15.08 -24.94 -16.24
#